data_eb404eed33946472a9a4794cede77d03
#
_entry.id   eb404eed33946472a9a4794cede77d03
#
_cell.length_a   1.000
_cell.length_b   1.000
_cell.length_c   1.000
_cell.angle_alpha   90.00
_cell.angle_beta   90.00
_cell.angle_gamma   90.00
#
_symmetry.space_group_name_H-M   'P 1'
#
loop_
_entity.id
_entity.type
_entity.pdbx_description
1 polymer ?
#
loop_
_entity_poly.entity_id
_entity_poly.type
_entity_poly.pdbx_seq_one_letter_code
_entity_poly.pdbx_strand_id
1 'polypeptide(L)'
;MINSECPKRKISLPFLPRLRKKGAANMKVHFKGTRGSIPTAPDASDVKEKVVSSLLAARGKDLRSETQIREFVSKVLPFHVGSSFGGNTPCVRIDTGSNDWLIFDGGSGLRVLGNEIMGMGLANQTFHLFISHFHYDHIQGIPFFTPAYIPGNKVVVHGGHDQIESFLREQMRTPYFPIDFDTFQAEITFEKHTSGDILEICDSKISIYKQNHPGDSYGYRVDHGDKSVVYSTDSEHPNVAHGKEYDYLDFIRGTNLLIFDAPYTHSESISTREHWGHSSNVMGVELAARGEVETLAIFHHDPNASDQDLTDVHGHTKKFLDRSRLAVREAKPGIPGAPSPRSHPCE
;
A
#
# COMPACT_ATOMS: atom_id res chain seq x y z
N MET A 1 -78.13 12.03 11.34
CA MET A 1 -77.06 11.56 12.28
C MET A 1 -75.81 11.39 11.40
N ILE A 2 -74.91 12.36 11.41
CA ILE A 2 -73.70 12.37 10.61
C ILE A 2 -72.52 12.30 11.59
N ASN A 3 -71.84 11.16 11.63
CA ASN A 3 -70.58 10.99 12.37
C ASN A 3 -69.44 11.45 11.49
N SER A 4 -68.74 12.51 11.88
CA SER A 4 -67.50 12.99 11.30
C SER A 4 -66.33 12.53 12.16
N GLU A 5 -65.62 11.48 11.71
CA GLU A 5 -64.33 11.14 12.29
C GLU A 5 -63.21 11.98 11.65
N CYS A 6 -62.47 12.70 12.48
CA CYS A 6 -61.30 13.50 12.14
C CYS A 6 -60.07 12.58 11.99
N PRO A 7 -59.28 12.64 10.87
CA PRO A 7 -58.10 11.79 10.73
C PRO A 7 -56.95 12.35 11.57
N LYS A 8 -56.40 11.51 12.46
CA LYS A 8 -55.18 11.77 13.22
C LYS A 8 -53.98 11.83 12.29
N ARG A 9 -53.43 13.00 12.07
CA ARG A 9 -52.09 13.18 11.43
C ARG A 9 -51.04 12.61 12.35
N LYS A 10 -50.34 11.56 11.86
CA LYS A 10 -49.05 11.12 12.44
C LYS A 10 -48.00 12.13 12.05
N ILE A 11 -47.49 12.87 13.02
CA ILE A 11 -46.27 13.70 12.85
C ILE A 11 -45.09 12.75 12.94
N SER A 12 -44.46 12.50 11.79
CA SER A 12 -43.16 11.82 11.76
C SER A 12 -42.09 12.83 12.19
N LEU A 13 -41.46 12.59 13.33
CA LEU A 13 -40.27 13.30 13.78
C LEU A 13 -39.11 13.07 12.78
N PRO A 14 -38.32 14.09 12.43
CA PRO A 14 -37.20 13.88 11.56
C PRO A 14 -36.17 12.98 12.23
N PHE A 15 -35.67 12.03 11.44
CA PHE A 15 -34.63 11.09 11.82
C PHE A 15 -33.35 11.91 12.14
N LEU A 16 -33.07 12.11 13.43
CA LEU A 16 -31.77 12.65 13.89
C LEU A 16 -30.70 11.61 13.58
N PRO A 17 -29.63 11.94 12.83
CA PRO A 17 -28.55 11.03 12.63
C PRO A 17 -27.95 10.70 14.01
N ARG A 18 -27.89 9.41 14.34
CA ARG A 18 -27.19 8.94 15.52
C ARG A 18 -25.75 9.42 15.43
N LEU A 19 -25.35 10.31 16.34
CA LEU A 19 -23.94 10.62 16.60
C LEU A 19 -23.25 9.29 16.90
N ARG A 20 -22.49 8.77 15.91
CA ARG A 20 -21.57 7.66 16.15
C ARG A 20 -20.61 8.14 17.24
N LYS A 21 -20.57 7.45 18.37
CA LYS A 21 -19.46 7.58 19.32
C LYS A 21 -18.19 7.35 18.50
N LYS A 22 -17.25 8.29 18.53
CA LYS A 22 -15.89 8.10 18.00
C LYS A 22 -15.29 6.89 18.72
N GLY A 23 -15.47 5.69 18.15
CA GLY A 23 -14.63 4.54 18.45
C GLY A 23 -13.24 4.80 17.90
N ALA A 24 -12.21 4.19 18.48
CA ALA A 24 -10.88 4.25 17.92
C ALA A 24 -10.94 3.93 16.43
N ALA A 25 -10.33 4.77 15.59
CA ALA A 25 -10.32 4.57 14.15
C ALA A 25 -9.60 3.25 13.84
N ASN A 26 -10.29 2.34 13.17
CA ASN A 26 -9.72 1.05 12.78
C ASN A 26 -9.32 1.14 11.32
N MET A 27 -8.06 1.51 11.07
CA MET A 27 -7.48 1.54 9.74
C MET A 27 -6.67 0.25 9.53
N LYS A 28 -6.90 -0.43 8.39
CA LYS A 28 -6.13 -1.62 7.99
C LYS A 28 -5.49 -1.37 6.63
N VAL A 29 -4.26 -1.85 6.48
CA VAL A 29 -3.51 -1.78 5.22
C VAL A 29 -3.34 -3.19 4.67
N HIS A 30 -3.73 -3.37 3.41
CA HIS A 30 -3.64 -4.65 2.70
C HIS A 30 -2.69 -4.49 1.51
N PHE A 31 -1.56 -5.17 1.56
CA PHE A 31 -0.61 -5.24 0.47
C PHE A 31 -1.05 -6.33 -0.52
N LYS A 32 -1.34 -5.96 -1.77
CA LYS A 32 -1.74 -6.87 -2.85
C LYS A 32 -0.63 -7.06 -3.88
N GLY A 33 0.34 -6.16 -3.87
CA GLY A 33 1.55 -6.23 -4.65
C GLY A 33 2.60 -5.29 -4.08
N THR A 34 3.84 -5.75 -3.99
CA THR A 34 4.97 -5.03 -3.38
C THR A 34 6.24 -5.10 -4.21
N ARG A 35 6.23 -5.80 -5.36
CA ARG A 35 7.38 -5.90 -6.28
C ARG A 35 7.47 -4.67 -7.16
N GLY A 36 8.69 -4.22 -7.42
CA GLY A 36 8.96 -3.18 -8.39
C GLY A 36 9.14 -3.72 -9.81
N SER A 37 9.01 -2.86 -10.77
CA SER A 37 9.33 -2.99 -12.20
C SER A 37 8.53 -4.05 -12.96
N ILE A 38 8.44 -5.30 -12.48
CA ILE A 38 7.79 -6.40 -13.18
C ILE A 38 7.27 -7.46 -12.20
N PRO A 39 6.13 -8.13 -12.49
CA PRO A 39 5.68 -9.24 -11.67
C PRO A 39 6.67 -10.40 -11.70
N THR A 40 6.98 -10.96 -10.54
CA THR A 40 7.92 -12.06 -10.38
C THR A 40 7.24 -13.27 -9.75
N ALA A 41 7.01 -14.31 -10.52
CA ALA A 41 6.52 -15.58 -9.99
C ALA A 41 7.71 -16.41 -9.46
N PRO A 42 7.57 -17.12 -8.33
CA PRO A 42 8.57 -18.09 -7.93
C PRO A 42 8.70 -19.18 -9.03
N ASP A 43 9.91 -19.55 -9.35
CA ASP A 43 10.17 -20.61 -10.32
C ASP A 43 10.10 -22.02 -9.69
N ALA A 44 10.29 -23.07 -10.51
CA ALA A 44 10.23 -24.44 -10.04
C ALA A 44 11.36 -24.78 -9.06
N SER A 45 12.52 -24.13 -9.16
CA SER A 45 13.63 -24.32 -8.24
C SER A 45 13.36 -23.68 -6.88
N ASP A 46 12.76 -22.49 -6.86
CA ASP A 46 12.35 -21.81 -5.63
C ASP A 46 11.35 -22.65 -4.83
N VAL A 47 10.33 -23.17 -5.52
CA VAL A 47 9.32 -24.03 -4.88
C VAL A 47 9.95 -25.32 -4.35
N LYS A 48 10.82 -25.94 -5.14
CA LYS A 48 11.53 -27.15 -4.73
C LYS A 48 12.38 -26.90 -3.49
N GLU A 49 13.13 -25.82 -3.45
CA GLU A 49 14.01 -25.48 -2.34
C GLU A 49 13.22 -25.21 -1.05
N LYS A 50 12.08 -24.51 -1.15
CA LYS A 50 11.17 -24.31 0.00
C LYS A 50 10.64 -25.63 0.54
N VAL A 51 10.27 -26.57 -0.34
CA VAL A 51 9.80 -27.91 0.07
C VAL A 51 10.93 -28.70 0.77
N VAL A 52 12.14 -28.72 0.19
CA VAL A 52 13.30 -29.42 0.78
C VAL A 52 13.64 -28.81 2.15
N SER A 53 13.75 -27.49 2.25
CA SER A 53 14.05 -26.79 3.50
C SER A 53 12.98 -27.03 4.57
N SER A 54 11.70 -27.06 4.18
CA SER A 54 10.60 -27.38 5.09
C SER A 54 10.69 -28.79 5.64
N LEU A 55 10.99 -29.79 4.78
CA LEU A 55 11.14 -31.19 5.18
C LEU A 55 12.37 -31.41 6.08
N LEU A 56 13.47 -30.72 5.77
CA LEU A 56 14.67 -30.76 6.62
C LEU A 56 14.40 -30.21 8.02
N ALA A 57 13.69 -29.07 8.10
CA ALA A 57 13.30 -28.46 9.37
C ALA A 57 12.30 -29.31 10.17
N ALA A 58 11.49 -30.11 9.49
CA ALA A 58 10.52 -31.03 10.11
C ALA A 58 11.15 -32.30 10.69
N ARG A 59 12.42 -32.61 10.38
CA ARG A 59 13.07 -33.85 10.86
C ARG A 59 13.06 -33.92 12.38
N GLY A 60 12.60 -35.04 12.92
CA GLY A 60 12.51 -35.28 14.37
C GLY A 60 11.38 -34.51 15.08
N LYS A 61 10.51 -33.81 14.36
CA LYS A 61 9.32 -33.19 14.93
C LYS A 61 8.14 -34.15 14.91
N ASP A 62 7.31 -34.09 15.97
CA ASP A 62 6.05 -34.86 16.03
C ASP A 62 4.92 -34.08 15.33
N LEU A 63 4.75 -34.32 14.04
CA LEU A 63 3.78 -33.62 13.17
C LEU A 63 2.74 -34.64 12.66
N ARG A 64 1.87 -35.11 13.55
CA ARG A 64 0.91 -36.19 13.26
C ARG A 64 -0.43 -35.69 12.74
N SER A 65 -0.81 -34.43 13.04
CA SER A 65 -2.08 -33.84 12.60
C SER A 65 -1.85 -32.71 11.65
N GLU A 66 -2.86 -32.44 10.79
CA GLU A 66 -2.85 -31.28 9.88
C GLU A 66 -2.68 -29.96 10.66
N THR A 67 -3.33 -29.83 11.82
CA THR A 67 -3.20 -28.64 12.67
C THR A 67 -1.75 -28.42 13.11
N GLN A 68 -1.06 -29.48 13.59
CA GLN A 68 0.35 -29.38 13.99
C GLN A 68 1.25 -29.02 12.81
N ILE A 69 0.96 -29.57 11.61
CA ILE A 69 1.72 -29.24 10.39
C ILE A 69 1.50 -27.77 10.01
N ARG A 70 0.26 -27.28 10.01
CA ARG A 70 -0.05 -25.87 9.72
C ARG A 70 0.61 -24.92 10.72
N GLU A 71 0.56 -25.25 12.01
CA GLU A 71 1.25 -24.47 13.04
C GLU A 71 2.76 -24.47 12.87
N PHE A 72 3.36 -25.60 12.52
CA PHE A 72 4.77 -25.70 12.23
C PHE A 72 5.18 -24.80 11.05
N VAL A 73 4.42 -24.85 9.95
CA VAL A 73 4.67 -24.02 8.76
C VAL A 73 4.55 -22.53 9.10
N SER A 74 3.49 -22.12 9.82
CA SER A 74 3.19 -20.71 10.06
C SER A 74 3.95 -20.07 11.21
N LYS A 75 4.41 -20.87 12.22
CA LYS A 75 4.99 -20.32 13.46
C LYS A 75 6.45 -20.70 13.68
N VAL A 76 6.92 -21.77 13.05
CA VAL A 76 8.26 -22.35 13.29
C VAL A 76 9.20 -22.16 12.11
N LEU A 77 8.70 -22.35 10.88
CA LEU A 77 9.53 -22.11 9.70
C LEU A 77 9.85 -20.61 9.56
N PRO A 78 11.07 -20.28 9.10
CA PRO A 78 11.37 -18.92 8.66
C PRO A 78 10.39 -18.48 7.57
N PHE A 79 10.05 -17.19 7.51
CA PHE A 79 9.06 -16.66 6.55
C PHE A 79 9.39 -17.05 5.10
N HIS A 80 10.64 -16.86 4.67
CA HIS A 80 11.11 -17.19 3.32
C HIS A 80 11.00 -18.68 2.96
N VAL A 81 10.87 -19.57 3.96
CA VAL A 81 10.66 -21.01 3.73
C VAL A 81 9.19 -21.37 3.73
N GLY A 82 8.44 -20.92 4.75
CA GLY A 82 7.03 -21.26 4.95
C GLY A 82 6.04 -20.38 4.21
N SER A 83 6.49 -19.24 3.66
CA SER A 83 5.65 -18.23 3.00
C SER A 83 6.38 -17.56 1.83
N SER A 84 5.83 -16.45 1.31
CA SER A 84 6.44 -15.63 0.27
C SER A 84 6.01 -14.17 0.42
N PHE A 85 6.89 -13.24 0.03
CA PHE A 85 6.54 -11.81 -0.13
C PHE A 85 5.65 -11.56 -1.35
N GLY A 86 5.37 -12.61 -2.13
CA GLY A 86 4.57 -12.51 -3.35
C GLY A 86 5.34 -11.94 -4.54
N GLY A 87 4.71 -12.00 -5.70
CA GLY A 87 5.31 -11.56 -6.96
C GLY A 87 4.53 -10.49 -7.70
N ASN A 88 3.48 -9.92 -7.10
CA ASN A 88 2.68 -8.88 -7.73
C ASN A 88 3.33 -7.50 -7.55
N THR A 89 3.13 -6.64 -8.56
CA THR A 89 3.57 -5.24 -8.58
C THR A 89 2.59 -4.33 -7.85
N PRO A 90 2.94 -3.06 -7.58
CA PRO A 90 2.33 -2.20 -6.58
C PRO A 90 0.81 -2.16 -6.61
N CYS A 91 0.20 -2.53 -5.52
CA CYS A 91 -1.21 -2.30 -5.22
C CYS A 91 -1.43 -2.40 -3.71
N VAL A 92 -1.89 -1.33 -3.11
CA VAL A 92 -2.17 -1.26 -1.66
C VAL A 92 -3.61 -0.80 -1.45
N ARG A 93 -4.37 -1.52 -0.64
CA ARG A 93 -5.69 -1.08 -0.18
C ARG A 93 -5.58 -0.54 1.24
N ILE A 94 -6.11 0.65 1.48
CA ILE A 94 -6.31 1.19 2.84
C ILE A 94 -7.79 1.08 3.18
N ASP A 95 -8.12 0.28 4.19
CA ASP A 95 -9.47 0.03 4.67
C ASP A 95 -9.71 0.90 5.92
N THR A 96 -10.57 1.89 5.80
CA THR A 96 -11.00 2.80 6.87
C THR A 96 -12.31 2.38 7.53
N GLY A 97 -12.88 1.24 7.09
CA GLY A 97 -14.20 0.79 7.50
C GLY A 97 -15.34 1.53 6.79
N SER A 98 -15.06 2.33 5.76
CA SER A 98 -16.06 2.91 4.87
C SER A 98 -16.57 1.88 3.86
N ASN A 99 -17.64 2.24 3.12
CA ASN A 99 -18.15 1.40 2.03
C ASN A 99 -17.34 1.56 0.75
N ASP A 100 -16.61 2.68 0.58
CA ASP A 100 -15.80 2.95 -0.59
C ASP A 100 -14.37 2.40 -0.39
N TRP A 101 -13.71 2.11 -1.49
CA TRP A 101 -12.42 1.45 -1.52
C TRP A 101 -11.32 2.45 -1.82
N LEU A 102 -10.36 2.61 -0.92
CA LEU A 102 -9.16 3.41 -1.18
C LEU A 102 -8.04 2.46 -1.64
N ILE A 103 -7.65 2.59 -2.90
CA ILE A 103 -6.67 1.72 -3.57
C ILE A 103 -5.55 2.60 -4.11
N PHE A 104 -4.30 2.23 -3.82
CA PHE A 104 -3.09 2.94 -4.21
C PHE A 104 -2.32 2.06 -5.17
N ASP A 105 -2.15 2.55 -6.39
CA ASP A 105 -1.63 1.91 -7.59
C ASP A 105 -2.40 0.70 -8.11
N GLY A 106 -2.35 0.56 -9.43
CA GLY A 106 -3.02 -0.44 -10.23
C GLY A 106 -2.07 -1.45 -10.86
N GLY A 107 -0.97 -1.82 -10.18
CA GLY A 107 -0.08 -2.89 -10.63
C GLY A 107 -0.77 -4.25 -10.66
N SER A 108 -0.03 -5.31 -10.92
CA SER A 108 -0.63 -6.65 -11.09
C SER A 108 -1.37 -7.15 -9.83
N GLY A 109 -1.07 -6.58 -8.65
CA GLY A 109 -1.81 -6.82 -7.41
C GLY A 109 -3.28 -6.41 -7.47
N LEU A 110 -3.64 -5.45 -8.33
CA LEU A 110 -5.03 -4.99 -8.50
C LEU A 110 -5.93 -6.11 -9.03
N ARG A 111 -5.43 -7.00 -9.90
CA ARG A 111 -6.14 -8.19 -10.36
C ARG A 111 -6.52 -9.10 -9.18
N VAL A 112 -5.60 -9.29 -8.23
CA VAL A 112 -5.86 -10.13 -7.05
C VAL A 112 -6.93 -9.51 -6.19
N LEU A 113 -6.82 -8.19 -5.91
CA LEU A 113 -7.82 -7.45 -5.16
C LEU A 113 -9.19 -7.50 -5.86
N GLY A 114 -9.23 -7.32 -7.18
CA GLY A 114 -10.47 -7.40 -7.96
C GLY A 114 -11.17 -8.75 -7.81
N ASN A 115 -10.42 -9.86 -7.88
CA ASN A 115 -10.98 -11.20 -7.68
C ASN A 115 -11.52 -11.41 -6.27
N GLU A 116 -10.85 -10.89 -5.24
CA GLU A 116 -11.35 -10.94 -3.86
C GLU A 116 -12.67 -10.18 -3.72
N ILE A 117 -12.77 -8.97 -4.29
CA ILE A 117 -14.00 -8.15 -4.28
C ILE A 117 -15.14 -8.89 -4.97
N MET A 118 -14.89 -9.49 -6.14
CA MET A 118 -15.89 -10.28 -6.85
C MET A 118 -16.36 -11.47 -6.04
N GLY A 119 -15.45 -12.12 -5.30
CA GLY A 119 -15.79 -13.22 -4.38
C GLY A 119 -16.70 -12.82 -3.20
N MET A 120 -16.75 -11.53 -2.86
CA MET A 120 -17.66 -11.01 -1.80
C MET A 120 -19.08 -10.79 -2.30
N GLY A 121 -19.34 -10.84 -3.61
CA GLY A 121 -20.67 -10.63 -4.21
C GLY A 121 -21.23 -9.22 -4.02
N LEU A 122 -20.36 -8.20 -3.84
CA LEU A 122 -20.77 -6.82 -3.65
C LEU A 122 -21.14 -6.17 -5.00
N ALA A 123 -22.16 -5.29 -4.96
CA ALA A 123 -22.62 -4.52 -6.12
C ALA A 123 -22.68 -3.02 -5.77
N ASN A 124 -22.67 -2.17 -6.80
CA ASN A 124 -22.75 -0.72 -6.68
C ASN A 124 -21.67 -0.15 -5.74
N GLN A 125 -20.43 -0.60 -5.95
CA GLN A 125 -19.27 -0.19 -5.17
C GLN A 125 -18.59 1.02 -5.80
N THR A 126 -18.00 1.88 -4.96
CA THR A 126 -17.14 2.98 -5.40
C THR A 126 -15.68 2.67 -5.08
N PHE A 127 -14.83 2.76 -6.09
CA PHE A 127 -13.39 2.53 -5.99
C PHE A 127 -12.66 3.84 -6.27
N HIS A 128 -11.92 4.34 -5.32
CA HIS A 128 -10.98 5.45 -5.48
C HIS A 128 -9.59 4.86 -5.75
N LEU A 129 -9.13 4.94 -6.99
CA LEU A 129 -7.85 4.43 -7.45
C LEU A 129 -6.86 5.60 -7.57
N PHE A 130 -5.92 5.68 -6.64
CA PHE A 130 -4.87 6.69 -6.60
C PHE A 130 -3.65 6.16 -7.34
N ILE A 131 -3.29 6.79 -8.46
CA ILE A 131 -2.12 6.41 -9.27
C ILE A 131 -0.96 7.31 -8.89
N SER A 132 0.14 6.69 -8.42
CA SER A 132 1.37 7.41 -8.13
C SER A 132 2.00 7.95 -9.41
N HIS A 133 2.16 7.10 -10.42
CA HIS A 133 2.67 7.45 -11.74
C HIS A 133 2.33 6.36 -12.76
N PHE A 134 2.75 6.54 -14.04
CA PHE A 134 2.31 5.70 -15.15
C PHE A 134 3.35 4.69 -15.65
N HIS A 135 4.36 4.31 -14.85
CA HIS A 135 5.16 3.15 -15.19
C HIS A 135 4.31 1.87 -15.19
N TYR A 136 4.68 0.91 -16.04
CA TYR A 136 3.84 -0.27 -16.29
C TYR A 136 3.49 -1.05 -15.04
N ASP A 137 4.40 -1.21 -14.13
CA ASP A 137 4.20 -1.96 -12.89
C ASP A 137 3.19 -1.30 -11.94
N HIS A 138 2.87 -0.03 -12.12
CA HIS A 138 1.85 0.69 -11.34
C HIS A 138 0.48 0.73 -12.00
N ILE A 139 0.36 0.34 -13.29
CA ILE A 139 -0.90 0.41 -14.03
C ILE A 139 -1.29 -0.90 -14.73
N GLN A 140 -0.39 -1.87 -14.88
CA GLN A 140 -0.60 -3.08 -15.70
C GLN A 140 -1.77 -3.97 -15.23
N GLY A 141 -2.21 -3.84 -13.98
CA GLY A 141 -3.34 -4.59 -13.44
C GLY A 141 -4.70 -3.97 -13.76
N ILE A 142 -4.76 -2.71 -14.21
CA ILE A 142 -6.01 -2.00 -14.47
C ILE A 142 -6.89 -2.71 -15.49
N PRO A 143 -6.37 -3.20 -16.64
CA PRO A 143 -7.16 -3.96 -17.61
C PRO A 143 -7.75 -5.26 -17.05
N PHE A 144 -7.24 -5.75 -15.93
CA PHE A 144 -7.66 -6.98 -15.26
C PHE A 144 -8.47 -6.72 -13.97
N PHE A 145 -8.85 -5.47 -13.72
CA PHE A 145 -9.67 -5.12 -12.57
C PHE A 145 -11.14 -5.45 -12.82
N THR A 146 -11.51 -6.69 -12.56
CA THR A 146 -12.86 -7.23 -12.85
C THR A 146 -14.00 -6.32 -12.35
N PRO A 147 -13.94 -5.66 -11.17
CA PRO A 147 -15.01 -4.76 -10.73
C PRO A 147 -15.33 -3.60 -11.69
N ALA A 148 -14.36 -3.16 -12.54
CA ALA A 148 -14.58 -2.12 -13.54
C ALA A 148 -15.47 -2.58 -14.73
N TYR A 149 -15.64 -3.89 -14.90
CA TYR A 149 -16.54 -4.45 -15.93
C TYR A 149 -17.98 -4.67 -15.42
N ILE A 150 -18.27 -4.32 -14.18
CA ILE A 150 -19.57 -4.56 -13.56
C ILE A 150 -20.41 -3.28 -13.61
N PRO A 151 -21.58 -3.30 -14.28
CA PRO A 151 -22.50 -2.16 -14.28
C PRO A 151 -22.94 -1.75 -12.86
N GLY A 152 -23.06 -0.45 -12.64
CA GLY A 152 -23.44 0.12 -11.34
C GLY A 152 -22.26 0.37 -10.39
N ASN A 153 -21.08 -0.17 -10.67
CA ASN A 153 -19.85 0.22 -9.97
C ASN A 153 -19.34 1.58 -10.47
N LYS A 154 -18.55 2.25 -9.64
CA LYS A 154 -17.87 3.51 -9.96
C LYS A 154 -16.38 3.37 -9.69
N VAL A 155 -15.56 3.91 -10.62
CA VAL A 155 -14.11 3.99 -10.44
C VAL A 155 -13.69 5.45 -10.62
N VAL A 156 -13.20 6.06 -9.57
CA VAL A 156 -12.64 7.41 -9.60
C VAL A 156 -11.12 7.27 -9.61
N VAL A 157 -10.51 7.61 -10.73
CA VAL A 157 -9.05 7.55 -10.89
C VAL A 157 -8.45 8.90 -10.52
N HIS A 158 -7.64 8.91 -9.48
CA HIS A 158 -6.92 10.09 -8.98
C HIS A 158 -5.46 10.04 -9.40
N GLY A 159 -4.88 11.18 -9.78
CA GLY A 159 -3.46 11.28 -10.09
C GLY A 159 -2.98 12.70 -10.29
N GLY A 160 -1.66 12.91 -10.39
CA GLY A 160 -1.06 14.24 -10.56
C GLY A 160 -0.79 14.65 -12.01
N HIS A 161 -1.06 13.78 -12.99
CA HIS A 161 -0.71 13.99 -14.39
C HIS A 161 -1.88 14.58 -15.19
N ASP A 162 -1.59 15.46 -16.14
CA ASP A 162 -2.61 16.07 -17.03
C ASP A 162 -3.32 15.05 -17.93
N GLN A 163 -2.66 13.94 -18.24
CA GLN A 163 -3.06 13.01 -19.27
C GLN A 163 -3.48 11.66 -18.72
N ILE A 164 -4.03 11.62 -17.48
CA ILE A 164 -4.41 10.37 -16.78
C ILE A 164 -5.28 9.48 -17.67
N GLU A 165 -6.36 10.02 -18.22
CA GLU A 165 -7.28 9.27 -19.08
C GLU A 165 -6.61 8.75 -20.35
N SER A 166 -5.83 9.60 -21.03
CA SER A 166 -5.19 9.20 -22.28
C SER A 166 -4.15 8.10 -22.08
N PHE A 167 -3.40 8.12 -20.99
CA PHE A 167 -2.43 7.08 -20.67
C PHE A 167 -3.10 5.72 -20.43
N LEU A 168 -4.21 5.69 -19.69
CA LEU A 168 -4.93 4.44 -19.44
C LEU A 168 -5.65 3.92 -20.69
N ARG A 169 -6.18 4.81 -21.53
CA ARG A 169 -6.76 4.43 -22.83
C ARG A 169 -5.70 3.88 -23.77
N GLU A 170 -4.50 4.48 -23.81
CA GLU A 170 -3.39 4.01 -24.65
C GLU A 170 -2.94 2.61 -24.23
N GLN A 171 -2.88 2.32 -22.92
CA GLN A 171 -2.52 0.99 -22.40
C GLN A 171 -3.47 -0.10 -22.94
N MET A 172 -4.76 0.22 -23.10
CA MET A 172 -5.79 -0.73 -23.54
C MET A 172 -6.08 -0.66 -25.05
N ARG A 173 -5.26 0.00 -25.83
CA ARG A 173 -5.43 0.12 -27.28
C ARG A 173 -4.74 -1.00 -28.02
N THR A 174 -5.37 -1.47 -29.13
CA THR A 174 -4.72 -2.31 -30.12
C THR A 174 -3.46 -1.63 -30.68
N PRO A 175 -2.29 -2.31 -30.79
CA PRO A 175 -2.08 -3.76 -30.63
C PRO A 175 -1.67 -4.21 -29.22
N TYR A 176 -1.61 -3.33 -28.24
CA TYR A 176 -1.08 -3.64 -26.90
C TYR A 176 -2.04 -4.47 -26.07
N PHE A 177 -3.34 -4.27 -26.24
CA PHE A 177 -4.38 -4.99 -25.51
C PHE A 177 -5.53 -5.39 -26.44
N PRO A 178 -6.21 -6.55 -26.20
CA PRO A 178 -7.22 -7.07 -27.13
C PRO A 178 -8.58 -6.37 -27.05
N ILE A 179 -8.87 -5.63 -25.99
CA ILE A 179 -10.14 -4.90 -25.80
C ILE A 179 -9.85 -3.45 -25.43
N ASP A 180 -10.71 -2.55 -25.89
CA ASP A 180 -10.58 -1.11 -25.62
C ASP A 180 -11.08 -0.74 -24.23
N PHE A 181 -10.63 0.40 -23.74
CA PHE A 181 -11.01 0.97 -22.46
C PHE A 181 -12.53 1.14 -22.30
N ASP A 182 -13.23 1.46 -23.40
CA ASP A 182 -14.69 1.63 -23.40
C ASP A 182 -15.47 0.31 -23.18
N THR A 183 -14.78 -0.82 -23.06
CA THR A 183 -15.37 -2.10 -22.64
C THR A 183 -15.73 -2.14 -21.16
N PHE A 184 -15.14 -1.28 -20.35
CA PHE A 184 -15.54 -1.13 -18.95
C PHE A 184 -17.02 -0.71 -18.86
N GLN A 185 -17.75 -1.29 -17.90
CA GLN A 185 -19.18 -1.03 -17.68
C GLN A 185 -19.44 -0.19 -16.42
N ALA A 186 -18.44 -0.02 -15.57
CA ALA A 186 -18.50 0.89 -14.44
C ALA A 186 -18.46 2.36 -14.93
N GLU A 187 -19.02 3.26 -14.17
CA GLU A 187 -18.82 4.70 -14.37
C GLU A 187 -17.38 5.04 -13.98
N ILE A 188 -16.55 5.45 -14.97
CA ILE A 188 -15.16 5.82 -14.73
C ILE A 188 -15.00 7.32 -14.87
N THR A 189 -14.42 7.96 -13.85
CA THR A 189 -14.08 9.39 -13.84
C THR A 189 -12.62 9.60 -13.50
N PHE A 190 -12.06 10.72 -13.94
CA PHE A 190 -10.66 11.07 -13.75
C PHE A 190 -10.55 12.39 -13.01
N GLU A 191 -9.77 12.40 -11.94
CA GLU A 191 -9.54 13.58 -11.12
C GLU A 191 -8.05 13.89 -11.05
N LYS A 192 -7.66 15.03 -11.61
CA LYS A 192 -6.30 15.54 -11.53
C LYS A 192 -6.11 16.33 -10.25
N HIS A 193 -4.96 16.13 -9.61
CA HIS A 193 -4.55 16.85 -8.40
C HIS A 193 -3.14 17.43 -8.54
N THR A 194 -2.79 18.33 -7.63
CA THR A 194 -1.45 18.92 -7.55
C THR A 194 -0.85 18.66 -6.16
N SER A 195 0.47 18.78 -6.09
CA SER A 195 1.16 18.70 -4.78
C SER A 195 0.64 19.79 -3.84
N GLY A 196 0.29 19.40 -2.62
CA GLY A 196 -0.31 20.27 -1.63
C GLY A 196 -1.84 20.20 -1.57
N ASP A 197 -2.50 19.59 -2.57
CA ASP A 197 -3.95 19.37 -2.51
C ASP A 197 -4.32 18.42 -1.37
N ILE A 198 -5.52 18.63 -0.84
CA ILE A 198 -6.10 17.85 0.23
C ILE A 198 -7.53 17.49 -0.15
N LEU A 199 -7.80 16.18 -0.19
CA LEU A 199 -9.10 15.62 -0.48
C LEU A 199 -9.77 15.11 0.79
N GLU A 200 -11.09 15.19 0.84
CA GLU A 200 -11.89 14.54 1.88
C GLU A 200 -12.70 13.41 1.25
N ILE A 201 -12.31 12.17 1.50
CA ILE A 201 -12.94 10.96 0.96
C ILE A 201 -13.09 9.96 2.11
N CYS A 202 -14.27 9.36 2.26
CA CYS A 202 -14.53 8.31 3.25
C CYS A 202 -14.19 8.72 4.70
N ASP A 203 -14.57 9.92 5.10
CA ASP A 203 -14.21 10.51 6.41
C ASP A 203 -12.68 10.54 6.66
N SER A 204 -11.89 10.49 5.61
CA SER A 204 -10.44 10.56 5.62
C SER A 204 -9.97 11.78 4.87
N LYS A 205 -8.88 12.37 5.35
CA LYS A 205 -8.15 13.43 4.67
C LYS A 205 -7.00 12.81 3.89
N ILE A 206 -6.93 13.06 2.60
CA ILE A 206 -5.88 12.56 1.71
C ILE A 206 -5.06 13.74 1.22
N SER A 207 -3.80 13.83 1.64
CA SER A 207 -2.86 14.87 1.21
C SER A 207 -1.93 14.32 0.14
N ILE A 208 -1.60 15.13 -0.85
CA ILE A 208 -0.85 14.74 -2.05
C ILE A 208 0.50 15.45 -2.05
N TYR A 209 1.56 14.71 -2.33
CA TYR A 209 2.93 15.21 -2.39
C TYR A 209 3.63 14.73 -3.67
N LYS A 210 4.20 15.68 -4.45
CA LYS A 210 5.00 15.33 -5.63
C LYS A 210 6.38 14.84 -5.20
N GLN A 211 6.77 13.68 -5.71
CA GLN A 211 8.02 13.00 -5.41
C GLN A 211 9.04 13.15 -6.54
N ASN A 212 10.31 12.97 -6.24
CA ASN A 212 11.38 13.00 -7.23
C ASN A 212 11.53 11.63 -7.89
N HIS A 213 10.97 11.50 -9.09
CA HIS A 213 11.04 10.28 -9.90
C HIS A 213 10.92 10.64 -11.39
N PRO A 214 11.62 9.95 -12.32
CA PRO A 214 11.43 10.15 -13.75
C PRO A 214 9.97 9.94 -14.18
N GLY A 215 9.40 10.93 -14.86
CA GLY A 215 8.00 10.91 -15.27
C GLY A 215 7.02 11.39 -14.22
N ASP A 216 7.49 12.01 -13.14
CA ASP A 216 6.74 12.51 -11.98
C ASP A 216 6.00 11.40 -11.21
N SER A 217 6.27 11.25 -9.94
CA SER A 217 5.53 10.38 -9.03
C SER A 217 4.85 11.19 -7.92
N TYR A 218 3.76 10.67 -7.36
CA TYR A 218 2.99 11.31 -6.31
C TYR A 218 2.80 10.36 -5.13
N GLY A 219 3.15 10.84 -3.94
CA GLY A 219 2.85 10.19 -2.68
C GLY A 219 1.52 10.65 -2.11
N TYR A 220 0.89 9.78 -1.33
CA TYR A 220 -0.42 10.02 -0.72
C TYR A 220 -0.36 9.77 0.78
N ARG A 221 -0.80 10.76 1.57
CA ARG A 221 -0.97 10.62 3.00
C ARG A 221 -2.46 10.53 3.32
N VAL A 222 -2.87 9.45 3.97
CA VAL A 222 -4.24 9.22 4.43
C VAL A 222 -4.30 9.39 5.94
N ASP A 223 -5.00 10.40 6.41
CA ASP A 223 -5.30 10.61 7.82
C ASP A 223 -6.78 10.26 8.08
N HIS A 224 -7.03 9.31 9.01
CA HIS A 224 -8.37 8.87 9.39
C HIS A 224 -8.47 8.74 10.91
N GLY A 225 -9.25 9.60 11.55
CA GLY A 225 -9.34 9.70 13.01
C GLY A 225 -7.97 10.06 13.63
N ASP A 226 -7.44 9.14 14.44
CA ASP A 226 -6.12 9.26 15.07
C ASP A 226 -5.02 8.46 14.37
N LYS A 227 -5.31 7.89 13.19
CA LYS A 227 -4.40 7.06 12.41
C LYS A 227 -4.01 7.72 11.11
N SER A 228 -2.77 7.44 10.68
CA SER A 228 -2.24 7.93 9.41
C SER A 228 -1.36 6.92 8.72
N VAL A 229 -1.47 6.86 7.40
CA VAL A 229 -0.65 6.05 6.51
C VAL A 229 -0.12 6.92 5.39
N VAL A 230 1.17 6.82 5.09
CA VAL A 230 1.76 7.45 3.90
C VAL A 230 2.15 6.35 2.91
N TYR A 231 1.65 6.45 1.68
CA TYR A 231 2.06 5.68 0.53
C TYR A 231 3.06 6.52 -0.28
N SER A 232 4.33 6.13 -0.26
CA SER A 232 5.43 6.85 -0.90
C SER A 232 6.31 5.84 -1.65
N THR A 233 5.79 5.38 -2.79
CA THR A 233 6.52 4.53 -3.74
C THR A 233 7.30 5.39 -4.73
N ASP A 234 8.30 4.84 -5.37
CA ASP A 234 9.06 5.44 -6.49
C ASP A 234 9.46 6.88 -6.21
N SER A 235 10.44 7.01 -5.33
CA SER A 235 10.93 8.30 -4.87
C SER A 235 12.41 8.24 -4.58
N GLU A 236 13.18 9.04 -5.30
CA GLU A 236 14.58 9.27 -5.00
C GLU A 236 14.73 10.46 -4.05
N HIS A 237 15.44 10.25 -2.96
CA HIS A 237 15.76 11.29 -2.00
C HIS A 237 17.25 11.65 -2.15
N PRO A 238 17.56 12.73 -2.88
CA PRO A 238 18.95 13.17 -3.03
C PRO A 238 19.53 13.49 -1.65
N ASN A 239 20.86 13.48 -1.51
CA ASN A 239 21.62 13.66 -0.25
C ASN A 239 21.15 14.85 0.60
N VAL A 240 19.94 14.76 1.14
CA VAL A 240 19.26 15.75 1.99
C VAL A 240 19.66 15.56 3.44
N ALA A 241 20.63 14.66 3.68
CA ALA A 241 21.10 14.32 5.01
C ALA A 241 21.50 15.53 5.87
N HIS A 242 21.72 16.70 5.27
CA HIS A 242 22.27 17.88 5.96
C HIS A 242 21.37 19.12 5.94
N GLY A 243 20.24 19.13 5.24
CA GLY A 243 19.29 20.25 5.23
C GLY A 243 18.29 20.18 6.39
N LYS A 244 18.12 21.29 7.14
CA LYS A 244 17.11 21.38 8.22
C LYS A 244 15.68 21.44 7.66
N GLU A 245 15.51 21.91 6.45
CA GLU A 245 14.23 22.10 5.77
C GLU A 245 14.14 21.15 4.59
N TYR A 246 13.31 20.13 4.72
CA TYR A 246 12.97 19.19 3.67
C TYR A 246 11.47 18.87 3.76
N ASP A 247 10.70 19.42 2.86
CA ASP A 247 9.22 19.38 2.86
C ASP A 247 8.66 17.98 2.97
N TYR A 248 9.37 16.98 2.44
CA TYR A 248 8.98 15.58 2.58
C TYR A 248 8.91 15.13 4.04
N LEU A 249 9.74 15.67 4.94
CA LEU A 249 9.67 15.34 6.37
C LEU A 249 8.36 15.82 6.99
N ASP A 250 7.82 16.95 6.55
CA ASP A 250 6.53 17.43 7.04
C ASP A 250 5.38 16.57 6.50
N PHE A 251 5.50 16.08 5.27
CA PHE A 251 4.54 15.16 4.66
C PHE A 251 4.43 13.83 5.43
N ILE A 252 5.56 13.26 5.88
CA ILE A 252 5.58 11.98 6.61
C ILE A 252 5.49 12.12 8.13
N ARG A 253 5.55 13.36 8.68
CA ARG A 253 5.69 13.61 10.12
C ARG A 253 4.63 12.93 10.95
N GLY A 254 5.08 12.17 11.95
CA GLY A 254 4.24 11.51 12.96
C GLY A 254 3.27 10.46 12.39
N THR A 255 3.51 9.96 11.16
CA THR A 255 2.64 8.94 10.56
C THR A 255 2.79 7.59 11.28
N ASN A 256 1.69 6.84 11.41
CA ASN A 256 1.72 5.52 12.02
C ASN A 256 2.39 4.47 11.09
N LEU A 257 2.19 4.60 9.77
CA LEU A 257 2.82 3.72 8.80
C LEU A 257 3.32 4.51 7.60
N LEU A 258 4.61 4.42 7.33
CA LEU A 258 5.22 4.86 6.07
C LEU A 258 5.52 3.65 5.21
N ILE A 259 4.87 3.56 4.05
CA ILE A 259 5.18 2.62 2.97
C ILE A 259 6.19 3.33 2.07
N PHE A 260 7.40 2.82 2.00
CA PHE A 260 8.55 3.53 1.44
C PHE A 260 9.28 2.72 0.39
N ASP A 261 9.56 3.36 -0.73
CA ASP A 261 10.34 2.83 -1.84
C ASP A 261 11.80 2.55 -1.45
N ALA A 262 12.19 1.29 -1.47
CA ALA A 262 13.57 0.91 -1.20
C ALA A 262 13.92 -0.45 -1.85
N PRO A 263 14.01 -0.52 -3.17
CA PRO A 263 14.38 -1.75 -3.88
C PRO A 263 15.85 -2.13 -3.65
N TYR A 264 16.69 -1.17 -3.25
CA TYR A 264 18.13 -1.34 -3.20
C TYR A 264 18.70 -1.36 -1.79
N THR A 265 19.81 -2.08 -1.63
CA THR A 265 20.68 -1.89 -0.47
C THR A 265 21.47 -0.58 -0.65
N HIS A 266 22.00 -0.04 0.45
CA HIS A 266 22.77 1.20 0.42
C HIS A 266 23.97 1.16 -0.54
N SER A 267 24.66 0.03 -0.63
CA SER A 267 25.81 -0.15 -1.53
C SER A 267 25.42 -0.13 -3.01
N GLU A 268 24.26 -0.66 -3.36
CA GLU A 268 23.74 -0.67 -4.73
C GLU A 268 23.24 0.70 -5.17
N SER A 269 22.61 1.47 -4.27
CA SER A 269 22.10 2.81 -4.59
C SER A 269 23.20 3.82 -4.91
N ILE A 270 24.37 3.71 -4.25
CA ILE A 270 25.50 4.65 -4.45
C ILE A 270 26.32 4.32 -5.69
N SER A 271 26.45 3.05 -6.06
CA SER A 271 27.48 2.64 -7.03
C SER A 271 27.00 2.56 -8.48
N THR A 272 25.72 2.29 -8.75
CA THR A 272 25.26 1.95 -10.10
C THR A 272 23.87 2.46 -10.48
N ARG A 273 23.07 2.98 -9.53
CA ARG A 273 21.65 3.25 -9.75
C ARG A 273 21.20 4.66 -9.30
N GLU A 274 22.15 5.58 -9.17
CA GLU A 274 21.88 7.00 -8.99
C GLU A 274 21.07 7.55 -10.19
N HIS A 275 20.04 8.35 -9.91
CA HIS A 275 19.10 8.89 -10.92
C HIS A 275 18.11 7.88 -11.53
N TRP A 276 17.96 6.70 -10.98
CA TRP A 276 16.90 5.76 -11.39
C TRP A 276 15.56 6.05 -10.71
N GLY A 277 15.52 7.04 -9.80
CA GLY A 277 14.30 7.50 -9.15
C GLY A 277 13.88 6.67 -7.95
N HIS A 278 14.81 5.90 -7.35
CA HIS A 278 14.54 5.04 -6.21
C HIS A 278 15.49 5.29 -5.04
N SER A 279 15.06 4.84 -3.86
CA SER A 279 15.81 5.00 -2.61
C SER A 279 16.36 3.69 -2.07
N SER A 280 17.10 3.79 -0.96
CA SER A 280 17.59 2.63 -0.22
C SER A 280 16.88 2.46 1.12
N ASN A 281 16.95 1.25 1.66
CA ASN A 281 16.44 0.95 3.00
C ASN A 281 17.06 1.82 4.11
N VAL A 282 18.33 2.21 3.95
CA VAL A 282 19.03 3.10 4.90
C VAL A 282 18.44 4.51 4.86
N MET A 283 18.17 5.04 3.67
CA MET A 283 17.50 6.33 3.50
C MET A 283 16.10 6.30 4.11
N GLY A 284 15.34 5.21 3.88
CA GLY A 284 14.02 5.03 4.49
C GLY A 284 14.05 5.07 6.02
N VAL A 285 15.04 4.42 6.65
CA VAL A 285 15.21 4.47 8.11
C VAL A 285 15.56 5.87 8.60
N GLU A 286 16.44 6.58 7.91
CA GLU A 286 16.83 7.94 8.28
C GLU A 286 15.63 8.91 8.22
N LEU A 287 14.90 8.89 7.10
CA LEU A 287 13.73 9.73 6.92
C LEU A 287 12.62 9.38 7.92
N ALA A 288 12.36 8.09 8.15
CA ALA A 288 11.39 7.65 9.14
C ALA A 288 11.75 8.10 10.57
N ALA A 289 13.03 8.05 10.94
CA ALA A 289 13.50 8.51 12.24
C ALA A 289 13.33 10.04 12.39
N ARG A 290 13.69 10.81 11.36
CA ARG A 290 13.55 12.28 11.34
C ARG A 290 12.10 12.74 11.30
N GLY A 291 11.25 12.01 10.58
CA GLY A 291 9.82 12.25 10.49
C GLY A 291 9.01 11.73 11.67
N GLU A 292 9.64 11.13 12.69
CA GLU A 292 8.96 10.55 13.86
C GLU A 292 7.91 9.49 13.46
N VAL A 293 8.20 8.71 12.42
CA VAL A 293 7.33 7.65 11.89
C VAL A 293 7.29 6.47 12.88
N GLU A 294 6.10 5.94 13.13
CA GLU A 294 5.92 4.81 14.06
C GLU A 294 6.39 3.48 13.45
N THR A 295 5.98 3.21 12.21
CA THR A 295 6.30 1.97 11.49
C THR A 295 6.78 2.30 10.08
N LEU A 296 7.87 1.67 9.63
CA LEU A 296 8.39 1.74 8.27
C LEU A 296 8.15 0.39 7.58
N ALA A 297 7.45 0.39 6.46
CA ALA A 297 7.31 -0.73 5.56
C ALA A 297 8.16 -0.49 4.30
N ILE A 298 9.15 -1.34 4.08
CA ILE A 298 9.94 -1.35 2.85
C ILE A 298 9.10 -1.92 1.72
N PHE A 299 9.08 -1.23 0.61
CA PHE A 299 8.20 -1.49 -0.52
C PHE A 299 8.98 -1.45 -1.84
N HIS A 300 8.35 -1.81 -2.95
CA HIS A 300 8.91 -1.77 -4.30
C HIS A 300 10.17 -2.64 -4.44
N HIS A 301 10.07 -3.89 -3.99
CA HIS A 301 11.18 -4.83 -3.94
C HIS A 301 11.76 -5.14 -5.32
N ASP A 302 13.09 -5.24 -5.43
CA ASP A 302 13.77 -5.67 -6.66
C ASP A 302 13.17 -6.99 -7.17
N PRO A 303 12.76 -7.08 -8.44
CA PRO A 303 12.16 -8.28 -9.01
C PRO A 303 13.10 -9.51 -8.97
N ASN A 304 14.42 -9.29 -8.94
CA ASN A 304 15.40 -10.38 -8.86
C ASN A 304 15.67 -10.87 -7.43
N ALA A 305 15.20 -10.14 -6.41
CA ALA A 305 15.40 -10.54 -5.03
C ALA A 305 14.53 -11.74 -4.67
N SER A 306 15.16 -12.82 -4.16
CA SER A 306 14.46 -13.97 -3.60
C SER A 306 13.77 -13.61 -2.26
N ASP A 307 12.89 -14.48 -1.78
CA ASP A 307 12.29 -14.31 -0.44
C ASP A 307 13.36 -14.37 0.68
N GLN A 308 14.47 -15.06 0.46
CA GLN A 308 15.61 -15.07 1.39
C GLN A 308 16.31 -13.70 1.38
N ASP A 309 16.60 -13.13 0.20
CA ASP A 309 17.23 -11.81 0.08
C ASP A 309 16.40 -10.72 0.75
N LEU A 310 15.07 -10.74 0.55
CA LEU A 310 14.16 -9.79 1.21
C LEU A 310 14.15 -9.97 2.74
N THR A 311 14.22 -11.22 3.21
CA THR A 311 14.34 -11.50 4.65
C THR A 311 15.63 -10.93 5.22
N ASP A 312 16.74 -11.06 4.50
CA ASP A 312 18.06 -10.55 4.90
C ASP A 312 18.10 -9.02 4.88
N VAL A 313 17.55 -8.38 3.83
CA VAL A 313 17.38 -6.92 3.75
C VAL A 313 16.55 -6.41 4.93
N HIS A 314 15.43 -7.07 5.26
CA HIS A 314 14.63 -6.72 6.44
C HIS A 314 15.45 -6.82 7.73
N GLY A 315 16.21 -7.90 7.92
CA GLY A 315 17.08 -8.10 9.07
C GLY A 315 18.16 -7.04 9.21
N HIS A 316 18.78 -6.63 8.11
CA HIS A 316 19.76 -5.55 8.06
C HIS A 316 19.13 -4.19 8.36
N THR A 317 17.98 -3.89 7.76
CA THR A 317 17.22 -2.66 7.99
C THR A 317 16.86 -2.50 9.46
N LYS A 318 16.39 -3.58 10.10
CA LYS A 318 16.07 -3.59 11.53
C LYS A 318 17.30 -3.30 12.40
N LYS A 319 18.43 -3.92 12.14
CA LYS A 319 19.69 -3.66 12.85
C LYS A 319 20.14 -2.20 12.69
N PHE A 320 19.99 -1.63 11.51
CA PHE A 320 20.32 -0.23 11.25
C PHE A 320 19.37 0.71 12.00
N LEU A 321 18.07 0.43 12.00
CA LEU A 321 17.06 1.16 12.75
C LEU A 321 17.36 1.18 14.26
N ASP A 322 17.72 0.04 14.85
CA ASP A 322 18.04 -0.06 16.27
C ASP A 322 19.28 0.80 16.64
N ARG A 323 20.30 0.82 15.78
CA ARG A 323 21.49 1.68 15.94
C ARG A 323 21.16 3.15 15.81
N SER A 324 20.37 3.54 14.81
CA SER A 324 19.96 4.93 14.58
C SER A 324 19.14 5.48 15.73
N ARG A 325 18.30 4.67 16.38
CA ARG A 325 17.56 5.04 17.59
C ARG A 325 18.45 5.26 18.80
N LEU A 326 19.48 4.45 18.97
CA LEU A 326 20.45 4.66 20.04
C LEU A 326 21.14 6.02 19.85
N ALA A 327 21.60 6.33 18.66
CA ALA A 327 22.23 7.62 18.35
C ALA A 327 21.29 8.83 18.59
N VAL A 328 20.01 8.73 18.23
CA VAL A 328 19.02 9.79 18.47
C VAL A 328 18.71 9.93 19.96
N ARG A 329 18.66 8.84 20.72
CA ARG A 329 18.46 8.88 22.18
C ARG A 329 19.67 9.51 22.91
N GLU A 330 20.88 9.22 22.47
CA GLU A 330 22.10 9.79 23.00
C GLU A 330 22.22 11.29 22.68
N ALA A 331 21.75 11.72 21.51
CA ALA A 331 21.73 13.14 21.11
C ALA A 331 20.64 13.98 21.79
N LYS A 332 19.60 13.36 22.39
CA LYS A 332 18.52 14.03 23.13
C LYS A 332 18.40 13.42 24.53
N PRO A 333 19.32 13.72 25.48
CA PRO A 333 19.16 13.27 26.85
C PRO A 333 17.96 13.99 27.47
N GLY A 334 16.85 13.28 27.73
CA GLY A 334 15.74 13.78 28.51
C GLY A 334 14.31 13.51 28.04
N ILE A 335 14.06 12.72 27.02
CA ILE A 335 12.70 12.31 26.67
C ILE A 335 12.49 10.84 27.04
N PRO A 336 11.77 10.53 28.15
CA PRO A 336 11.37 9.18 28.47
C PRO A 336 10.21 8.77 27.59
N GLY A 337 10.34 7.64 26.89
CA GLY A 337 9.18 6.86 26.46
C GLY A 337 8.60 7.16 25.08
N ALA A 338 9.40 7.42 24.05
CA ALA A 338 8.89 7.26 22.68
C ALA A 338 8.61 5.77 22.42
N PRO A 339 7.38 5.40 21.97
CA PRO A 339 7.07 4.02 21.63
C PRO A 339 7.98 3.54 20.50
N SER A 340 8.39 2.28 20.57
CA SER A 340 9.25 1.70 19.55
C SER A 340 8.46 1.43 18.29
N PRO A 341 8.83 1.96 17.09
CA PRO A 341 8.23 1.53 15.85
C PRO A 341 8.42 0.02 15.68
N ARG A 342 7.35 -0.65 15.26
CA ARG A 342 7.35 -2.09 14.98
C ARG A 342 7.65 -2.27 13.50
N SER A 343 8.70 -3.02 13.16
CA SER A 343 8.90 -3.52 11.81
C SER A 343 8.02 -4.75 11.65
N HIS A 344 7.01 -4.71 10.79
CA HIS A 344 6.28 -5.88 10.37
C HIS A 344 6.71 -6.22 8.94
N PRO A 345 6.99 -7.50 8.60
CA PRO A 345 7.01 -7.92 7.22
C PRO A 345 5.61 -7.69 6.64
N CYS A 346 5.54 -7.23 5.41
CA CYS A 346 4.28 -7.14 4.68
C CYS A 346 3.82 -8.57 4.36
N GLU A 347 2.85 -9.10 5.11
CA GLU A 347 2.13 -10.33 4.80
C GLU A 347 1.03 -10.09 3.77
#